data_2be2ea745a4871271692d9f16d56f9c7
#
_entry.id   2be2ea745a4871271692d9f16d56f9c7
#
_cell.length_a   1.000
_cell.length_b   1.000
_cell.length_c   1.000
_cell.angle_alpha   90.00
_cell.angle_beta   90.00
_cell.angle_gamma   90.00
#
_symmetry.space_group_name_H-M   'P 1'
#
loop_
_entity.id
_entity.type
_entity.pdbx_description
1 polymer ?
#
loop_
_entity_poly.entity_id
_entity_poly.type
_entity_poly.pdbx_seq_one_letter_code
_entity_poly.pdbx_strand_id
1 'polypeptide(L)'
;MAKQVVLVCKRVWYYSSTDEDMFFEWISRIKCIATYDGVRDELYLYINTKRVSNENLRELLALFYRYKIDMKQLQIFLNKNNNQWFYDNKKAYWHRRVFGVNKV
;
A
#
# COMPACT_ATOMS: atom_id res chain seq x y z
N MET A 1 -21.11 -9.31 -2.65
CA MET A 1 -19.86 -10.03 -2.87
C MET A 1 -18.65 -9.16 -2.55
N ALA A 2 -17.76 -9.66 -1.74
CA ALA A 2 -16.57 -8.91 -1.40
C ALA A 2 -15.64 -8.87 -2.61
N LYS A 3 -15.28 -7.68 -3.04
CA LYS A 3 -14.29 -7.52 -4.08
C LYS A 3 -12.91 -7.64 -3.48
N GLN A 4 -12.08 -8.43 -4.11
CA GLN A 4 -10.68 -8.56 -3.71
C GLN A 4 -9.82 -7.80 -4.71
N VAL A 5 -8.92 -7.02 -4.19
CA VAL A 5 -7.97 -6.24 -4.97
C VAL A 5 -6.60 -6.87 -4.75
N VAL A 6 -5.81 -6.94 -5.80
CA VAL A 6 -4.44 -7.45 -5.72
C VAL A 6 -3.48 -6.29 -5.91
N LEU A 7 -2.62 -6.07 -4.93
CA LEU A 7 -1.53 -5.11 -5.05
C LEU A 7 -0.25 -5.88 -5.32
N VAL A 8 0.62 -5.33 -6.16
CA VAL A 8 1.84 -6.02 -6.58
C VAL A 8 3.06 -5.29 -6.05
N CYS A 9 3.92 -6.02 -5.34
CA CYS A 9 5.20 -5.52 -4.86
C CYS A 9 6.28 -6.13 -5.74
N LYS A 10 6.87 -5.33 -6.62
CA LYS A 10 7.89 -5.81 -7.56
C LYS A 10 9.27 -5.52 -7.01
N ARG A 11 10.11 -6.56 -6.96
CA ARG A 11 11.54 -6.43 -6.67
C ARG A 11 11.81 -5.63 -5.41
N VAL A 12 11.12 -5.98 -4.33
CA VAL A 12 11.34 -5.32 -3.05
C VAL A 12 12.78 -5.59 -2.60
N TRP A 13 13.49 -4.53 -2.26
CA TRP A 13 14.89 -4.62 -1.86
C TRP A 13 15.01 -4.66 -0.35
N TYR A 14 15.69 -5.66 0.16
CA TYR A 14 15.97 -5.77 1.59
C TYR A 14 17.45 -5.58 1.81
N TYR A 15 17.79 -4.79 2.83
CA TYR A 15 19.20 -4.50 3.13
C TYR A 15 19.83 -5.56 4.03
N SER A 16 19.01 -6.40 4.64
CA SER A 16 19.46 -7.48 5.53
C SER A 16 18.32 -8.46 5.71
N SER A 17 18.62 -9.62 6.32
CA SER A 17 17.56 -10.60 6.62
C SER A 17 16.59 -10.04 7.65
N THR A 18 17.07 -9.23 8.59
CA THR A 18 16.19 -8.57 9.56
C THR A 18 15.24 -7.60 8.89
N ASP A 19 15.73 -6.86 7.89
CA ASP A 19 14.89 -5.95 7.12
C ASP A 19 13.77 -6.72 6.42
N GLU A 20 14.09 -7.86 5.85
CA GLU A 20 13.09 -8.72 5.21
C GLU A 20 12.07 -9.23 6.21
N ASP A 21 12.54 -9.67 7.38
CA ASP A 21 11.65 -10.14 8.43
C ASP A 21 10.70 -9.05 8.88
N MET A 22 11.19 -7.82 9.00
CA MET A 22 10.38 -6.67 9.40
C MET A 22 9.32 -6.34 8.36
N PHE A 23 9.65 -6.49 7.08
CA PHE A 23 8.69 -6.28 6.01
C PHE A 23 7.49 -7.23 6.14
N PHE A 24 7.76 -8.52 6.32
CA PHE A 24 6.68 -9.50 6.44
C PHE A 24 5.94 -9.39 7.76
N GLU A 25 6.62 -9.00 8.83
CA GLU A 25 5.97 -8.72 10.10
C GLU A 25 4.98 -7.55 9.94
N TRP A 26 5.39 -6.51 9.24
CA TRP A 26 4.54 -5.34 9.00
C TRP A 26 3.30 -5.75 8.21
N ILE A 27 3.48 -6.54 7.14
CA ILE A 27 2.37 -7.05 6.34
C ILE A 27 1.37 -7.79 7.24
N SER A 28 1.88 -8.60 8.17
CA SER A 28 1.01 -9.39 9.05
C SER A 28 0.17 -8.52 9.99
N ARG A 29 0.58 -7.29 10.20
CA ARG A 29 -0.14 -6.35 11.07
C ARG A 29 -1.16 -5.50 10.34
N ILE A 30 -1.15 -5.50 9.02
CA ILE A 30 -2.12 -4.72 8.24
C ILE A 30 -3.32 -5.62 7.98
N LYS A 31 -4.40 -5.36 8.69
CA LYS A 31 -5.52 -6.29 8.75
C LYS A 31 -6.30 -6.42 7.45
N CYS A 32 -6.21 -5.43 6.57
CA CYS A 32 -6.89 -5.54 5.28
C CYS A 32 -6.14 -6.45 4.29
N ILE A 33 -4.88 -6.81 4.58
CA ILE A 33 -4.16 -7.78 3.76
C ILE A 33 -4.60 -9.17 4.21
N ALA A 34 -5.40 -9.83 3.38
CA ALA A 34 -5.95 -11.15 3.72
C ALA A 34 -4.87 -12.22 3.64
N THR A 35 -4.07 -12.18 2.59
CA THR A 35 -2.99 -13.12 2.38
C THR A 35 -2.04 -12.56 1.32
N TYR A 36 -0.91 -13.23 1.13
CA TYR A 36 0.02 -12.82 0.08
C TYR A 36 0.62 -14.07 -0.57
N ASP A 37 1.19 -13.87 -1.75
CA ASP A 37 1.77 -14.97 -2.52
C ASP A 37 2.98 -14.45 -3.29
N GLY A 38 4.11 -15.13 -3.15
CA GLY A 38 5.33 -14.76 -3.85
C GLY A 38 5.50 -15.57 -5.13
N VAL A 39 5.70 -14.88 -6.25
CA VAL A 39 5.95 -15.52 -7.54
C VAL A 39 7.15 -14.83 -8.16
N ARG A 40 8.27 -15.53 -8.25
CA ARG A 40 9.53 -15.00 -8.76
C ARG A 40 9.97 -13.80 -7.92
N ASP A 41 10.16 -12.64 -8.55
CA ASP A 41 10.58 -11.43 -7.86
C ASP A 41 9.40 -10.51 -7.51
N GLU A 42 8.17 -11.02 -7.58
CA GLU A 42 6.97 -10.26 -7.28
C GLU A 42 6.26 -10.86 -6.09
N LEU A 43 5.65 -10.00 -5.29
CA LEU A 43 4.81 -10.41 -4.18
C LEU A 43 3.42 -9.84 -4.40
N TYR A 44 2.42 -10.68 -4.40
CA TYR A 44 1.02 -10.28 -4.56
C TYR A 44 0.36 -10.19 -3.21
N LEU A 45 -0.22 -9.03 -2.91
CA LEU A 45 -0.96 -8.80 -1.68
C LEU A 45 -2.45 -8.81 -2.01
N TYR A 46 -3.18 -9.73 -1.40
CA TYR A 46 -4.63 -9.86 -1.64
C TYR A 46 -5.36 -9.07 -0.58
N ILE A 47 -6.04 -8.01 -1.01
CA ILE A 47 -6.64 -7.03 -0.11
C ILE A 47 -8.13 -7.31 0.03
N ASN A 48 -8.59 -7.43 1.27
CA ASN A 48 -10.02 -7.45 1.55
C ASN A 48 -10.51 -6.00 1.60
N THR A 49 -11.21 -5.59 0.54
CA THR A 49 -11.62 -4.19 0.39
C THR A 49 -12.58 -3.72 1.47
N LYS A 50 -13.29 -4.65 2.11
CA LYS A 50 -14.19 -4.29 3.21
C LYS A 50 -13.44 -3.91 4.48
N ARG A 51 -12.15 -4.22 4.56
CA ARG A 51 -11.35 -3.96 5.73
C ARG A 51 -10.35 -2.81 5.56
N VAL A 52 -10.44 -2.08 4.46
CA VAL A 52 -9.52 -0.96 4.23
C VAL A 52 -10.05 0.26 4.98
N SER A 53 -9.72 0.32 6.26
CA SER A 53 -10.02 1.48 7.10
C SER A 53 -9.00 2.59 6.82
N ASN A 54 -9.25 3.77 7.37
CA ASN A 54 -8.27 4.86 7.28
C ASN A 54 -6.94 4.45 7.87
N GLU A 55 -6.97 3.74 8.99
CA GLU A 55 -5.76 3.28 9.65
C GLU A 55 -5.01 2.28 8.77
N ASN A 56 -5.71 1.31 8.19
CA ASN A 56 -5.08 0.33 7.30
C ASN A 56 -4.50 1.00 6.06
N LEU A 57 -5.21 1.97 5.50
CA LEU A 57 -4.70 2.69 4.34
C LEU A 57 -3.43 3.47 4.67
N ARG A 58 -3.37 4.09 5.85
CA ARG A 58 -2.16 4.78 6.28
C ARG A 58 -0.99 3.82 6.44
N GLU A 59 -1.25 2.60 6.91
CA GLU A 59 -0.20 1.58 7.03
C GLU A 59 0.29 1.13 5.66
N LEU A 60 -0.62 0.94 4.71
CA LEU A 60 -0.23 0.61 3.34
C LEU A 60 0.62 1.71 2.72
N LEU A 61 0.24 2.96 2.94
CA LEU A 61 1.01 4.11 2.43
C LEU A 61 2.42 4.11 3.00
N ALA A 62 2.56 3.88 4.30
CA ALA A 62 3.87 3.86 4.94
C ALA A 62 4.73 2.70 4.47
N LEU A 63 4.14 1.51 4.38
CA LEU A 63 4.84 0.31 3.91
C LEU A 63 5.35 0.49 2.49
N PHE A 64 4.47 0.94 1.60
CA PHE A 64 4.82 1.12 0.19
C PHE A 64 5.87 2.21 0.03
N TYR A 65 5.76 3.27 0.80
CA TYR A 65 6.74 4.35 0.73
C TYR A 65 8.12 3.89 1.17
N ARG A 66 8.19 3.20 2.31
CA ARG A 66 9.46 2.77 2.87
C ARG A 66 10.17 1.76 1.98
N TYR A 67 9.45 0.85 1.37
CA TYR A 67 10.06 -0.19 0.55
C TYR A 67 10.01 0.12 -0.94
N LYS A 68 9.64 1.34 -1.31
CA LYS A 68 9.63 1.85 -2.68
C LYS A 68 8.79 1.00 -3.64
N ILE A 69 7.66 0.56 -3.14
CA ILE A 69 6.69 -0.17 -3.94
C ILE A 69 5.83 0.86 -4.69
N ASP A 70 5.39 0.50 -5.89
CA ASP A 70 4.57 1.40 -6.72
C ASP A 70 3.32 1.83 -5.96
N MET A 71 3.26 3.10 -5.61
CA MET A 71 2.19 3.66 -4.80
C MET A 71 0.97 4.08 -5.61
N LYS A 72 1.07 4.14 -6.94
CA LYS A 72 -0.06 4.51 -7.78
C LYS A 72 -1.21 3.52 -7.65
N GLN A 73 -0.90 2.27 -7.34
CA GLN A 73 -1.90 1.24 -7.10
C GLN A 73 -2.86 1.60 -5.99
N LEU A 74 -2.43 2.45 -5.05
CA LEU A 74 -3.24 2.80 -3.89
C LEU A 74 -4.35 3.80 -4.21
N GLN A 75 -4.34 4.39 -5.41
CA GLN A 75 -5.41 5.30 -5.84
C GLN A 75 -6.79 4.68 -5.77
N ILE A 76 -6.87 3.36 -5.97
CA ILE A 76 -8.16 2.66 -5.98
C ILE A 76 -8.91 2.72 -4.66
N PHE A 77 -8.21 3.07 -3.58
CA PHE A 77 -8.83 3.17 -2.26
C PHE A 77 -9.40 4.56 -1.96
N LEU A 78 -9.25 5.50 -2.90
CA LEU A 78 -9.81 6.83 -2.72
C LEU A 78 -11.34 6.76 -2.73
N ASN A 79 -11.97 7.37 -1.72
CA ASN A 79 -13.42 7.46 -1.65
C ASN A 79 -13.82 8.76 -0.95
N LYS A 80 -15.11 9.01 -0.86
CA LYS A 80 -15.59 10.26 -0.27
C LYS A 80 -15.30 10.39 1.23
N ASN A 81 -15.06 9.25 1.90
CA ASN A 81 -14.80 9.26 3.34
C ASN A 81 -13.35 9.59 3.67
N ASN A 82 -12.40 9.30 2.76
CA ASN A 82 -10.98 9.56 3.00
C ASN A 82 -10.42 10.68 2.12
N ASN A 83 -11.24 11.24 1.24
CA ASN A 83 -10.80 12.20 0.24
C ASN A 83 -10.04 13.37 0.86
N GLN A 84 -10.48 13.87 2.00
CA GLN A 84 -9.93 15.06 2.61
C GLN A 84 -8.48 14.86 3.06
N TRP A 85 -8.18 13.74 3.72
CA TRP A 85 -6.82 13.50 4.17
C TRP A 85 -5.97 12.77 3.13
N PHE A 86 -6.59 11.97 2.27
CA PHE A 86 -5.86 11.14 1.33
C PHE A 86 -5.55 11.87 0.03
N TYR A 87 -6.53 12.55 -0.55
CA TYR A 87 -6.36 13.22 -1.84
C TYR A 87 -6.07 14.72 -1.70
N ASP A 88 -6.81 15.41 -0.84
CA ASP A 88 -6.69 16.87 -0.74
C ASP A 88 -5.44 17.32 -0.01
N ASN A 89 -4.83 16.47 0.80
CA ASN A 89 -3.63 16.80 1.55
C ASN A 89 -2.38 16.67 0.68
N LYS A 90 -2.11 17.69 -0.12
CA LYS A 90 -1.03 17.65 -1.11
C LYS A 90 0.36 17.76 -0.49
N LYS A 91 0.45 18.08 0.80
CA LYS A 91 1.73 18.15 1.51
C LYS A 91 2.15 16.83 2.14
N ALA A 92 1.29 15.82 2.10
CA ALA A 92 1.61 14.52 2.68
C ALA A 92 2.77 13.86 1.92
N TYR A 93 3.58 13.12 2.65
CA TYR A 93 4.79 12.51 2.07
C TYR A 93 4.48 11.57 0.91
N TRP A 94 3.32 10.93 0.92
CA TRP A 94 2.93 9.96 -0.09
C TRP A 94 2.29 10.58 -1.33
N HIS A 95 1.78 11.81 -1.22
CA HIS A 95 0.79 12.34 -2.20
C HIS A 95 1.30 12.29 -3.62
N ARG A 96 2.54 12.73 -3.83
CA ARG A 96 3.12 12.74 -5.17
C ARG A 96 3.22 11.34 -5.76
N ARG A 97 3.62 10.38 -4.95
CA ARG A 97 3.82 9.02 -5.42
C ARG A 97 2.52 8.30 -5.72
N VAL A 98 1.46 8.65 -5.01
CA VAL A 98 0.15 8.03 -5.24
C VAL A 98 -0.56 8.71 -6.41
N PHE A 99 -0.64 10.03 -6.38
CA PHE A 99 -1.48 10.79 -7.32
C PHE A 99 -0.70 11.53 -8.39
N GLY A 100 0.61 11.58 -8.28
CA GLY A 100 1.46 12.27 -9.23
C GLY A 100 1.53 13.76 -8.97
N VAL A 101 2.27 14.45 -9.86
CA VAL A 101 2.44 15.88 -9.77
C VAL A 101 1.40 16.54 -10.65
N ASN A 102 0.68 17.53 -10.13
CA ASN A 102 -0.22 18.32 -10.94
C ASN A 102 0.59 19.12 -11.93
N LYS A 103 0.46 18.80 -13.20
CA LYS A 103 1.02 19.60 -14.27
C LYS A 103 -0.04 20.60 -14.71
N VAL A 104 0.32 21.82 -14.59
CA VAL A 104 -0.56 22.87 -15.05
C VAL A 104 -0.27 23.15 -16.51
#